data_b45f95789d7dd77a2ecca48b32ca89e1
#
_entry.id   b45f95789d7dd77a2ecca48b32ca89e1
#
_cell.length_a   1.000
_cell.length_b   1.000
_cell.length_c   1.000
_cell.angle_alpha   90.00
_cell.angle_beta   90.00
_cell.angle_gamma   90.00
#
_symmetry.space_group_name_H-M   'P 1'
#
loop_
_entity.id
_entity.type
_entity.pdbx_description
1 polymer ?
#
loop_
_entity_poly.entity_id
_entity_poly.type
_entity_poly.pdbx_seq_one_letter_code
_entity_poly.pdbx_strand_id
1 'polypeptide(L)'
;MRRFCVLILSLIICSLAAAQTDTLATAPPDTLHQPADIVPDITFFAKGNGAPVDTLDVGDGRVQIVLKDDNTWYLIKNVSMLADDDLFTQNWREHVVNPYVGTPLDSIPYRVTICLVDSVSRFVCPHQGKVFSKFGMRHGRRHTGCDVPYPTGTPVYCAFDGRVRLAERHKGYGLCIVVRHENGLETLYGHLSRMDVIPGQWVHAGDLIGLGGSTGRSSGPHLHFETRYCGHAFDPEWIVDFEHGVLRKNVFVLKRSYLSPYSRYVPESIDDEEELYMTEEQIKAEEERIAKERAAMKYHTIRSGDTLSGIARKYGTTVSKICALNSGLKPTTVLSLGRKIRVK
;
A
#
# COMPACT_ATOMS: atom_id res chain seq x y z
N MET A 1 -31.66 23.14 30.81
CA MET A 1 -32.20 22.07 31.69
C MET A 1 -31.41 20.83 31.38
N ARG A 2 -30.32 20.53 32.18
CA ARG A 2 -30.28 19.55 33.28
C ARG A 2 -30.77 18.17 32.84
N ARG A 3 -29.87 17.13 32.78
CA ARG A 3 -29.36 16.27 33.88
C ARG A 3 -28.37 15.28 33.26
N PHE A 4 -27.12 15.12 33.71
CA PHE A 4 -26.60 14.38 34.87
C PHE A 4 -27.14 12.93 35.02
N CYS A 5 -26.22 11.95 34.89
CA CYS A 5 -26.09 10.75 35.73
C CYS A 5 -24.84 9.98 35.24
N VAL A 6 -23.81 9.92 36.00
CA VAL A 6 -23.43 9.20 37.21
C VAL A 6 -22.80 7.82 36.89
N LEU A 7 -21.51 7.73 37.25
CA LEU A 7 -20.68 6.54 37.43
C LEU A 7 -21.36 5.46 38.30
N ILE A 8 -21.16 4.19 38.00
CA ILE A 8 -21.11 3.14 39.01
C ILE A 8 -19.86 2.28 38.79
N LEU A 9 -18.97 2.42 39.75
CA LEU A 9 -17.83 1.56 40.01
C LEU A 9 -18.36 0.42 40.94
N SER A 10 -18.18 -0.85 40.58
CA SER A 10 -18.35 -1.93 41.52
C SER A 10 -17.15 -2.86 41.49
N LEU A 11 -16.35 -2.72 42.54
CA LEU A 11 -15.38 -3.73 42.99
C LEU A 11 -16.13 -4.97 43.45
N ILE A 12 -15.72 -6.15 43.02
CA ILE A 12 -15.98 -7.39 43.74
C ILE A 12 -14.64 -8.08 43.97
N ILE A 13 -14.24 -8.07 45.24
CA ILE A 13 -13.21 -8.93 45.82
C ILE A 13 -13.92 -10.25 46.17
N CYS A 14 -13.40 -11.37 45.77
CA CYS A 14 -13.67 -12.63 46.43
C CYS A 14 -12.47 -13.58 46.42
N SER A 15 -12.18 -14.00 47.59
CA SER A 15 -11.12 -14.75 48.23
C SER A 15 -10.80 -16.13 47.71
N LEU A 16 -9.55 -16.50 47.98
CA LEU A 16 -8.88 -17.80 47.98
C LEU A 16 -9.74 -19.02 48.34
N ALA A 17 -9.54 -20.11 47.58
CA ALA A 17 -9.51 -21.46 48.13
C ALA A 17 -8.41 -22.26 47.41
N ALA A 18 -7.44 -22.72 48.17
CA ALA A 18 -6.38 -23.62 47.74
C ALA A 18 -6.89 -25.05 47.63
N ALA A 19 -6.59 -25.73 46.55
CA ALA A 19 -6.57 -27.17 46.46
C ALA A 19 -5.36 -27.60 45.63
N GLN A 20 -4.42 -28.24 46.31
CA GLN A 20 -3.31 -28.98 45.69
C GLN A 20 -3.85 -30.29 45.10
N THR A 21 -3.54 -30.62 43.87
CA THR A 21 -3.37 -32.03 43.43
C THR A 21 -2.44 -32.07 42.20
N ASP A 22 -1.36 -32.76 42.42
CA ASP A 22 -0.56 -33.60 41.52
C ASP A 22 -0.19 -33.24 40.10
N THR A 23 1.11 -33.15 39.97
CA THR A 23 2.05 -33.24 38.88
C THR A 23 1.69 -34.20 37.75
N LEU A 24 1.47 -33.64 36.56
CA LEU A 24 1.83 -34.26 35.28
C LEU A 24 2.58 -33.22 34.49
N ALA A 25 3.88 -33.46 34.31
CA ALA A 25 4.76 -32.65 33.50
C ALA A 25 4.34 -32.74 32.01
N THR A 26 3.59 -31.79 31.56
CA THR A 26 3.43 -31.53 30.13
C THR A 26 4.48 -30.50 29.72
N ALA A 27 5.26 -30.82 28.70
CA ALA A 27 6.21 -29.92 28.08
C ALA A 27 5.54 -28.55 27.80
N PRO A 28 6.27 -27.42 27.94
CA PRO A 28 5.71 -26.12 27.65
C PRO A 28 5.32 -26.09 26.15
N PRO A 29 4.17 -25.48 25.80
CA PRO A 29 3.84 -25.26 24.42
C PRO A 29 4.97 -24.39 23.82
N ASP A 30 5.46 -24.83 22.67
CA ASP A 30 6.38 -24.07 21.86
C ASP A 30 6.01 -22.57 21.91
N THR A 31 6.93 -21.78 22.42
CA THR A 31 6.85 -20.34 22.35
C THR A 31 6.78 -19.99 20.88
N LEU A 32 5.55 -19.77 20.39
CA LEU A 32 5.31 -19.05 19.15
C LEU A 32 6.17 -17.79 19.26
N HIS A 33 7.23 -17.72 18.48
CA HIS A 33 7.99 -16.49 18.27
C HIS A 33 6.97 -15.46 17.81
N GLN A 34 6.52 -14.61 18.75
CA GLN A 34 5.96 -13.33 18.37
C GLN A 34 7.06 -12.63 17.56
N PRO A 35 6.76 -12.11 16.36
CA PRO A 35 7.73 -11.31 15.65
C PRO A 35 8.24 -10.28 16.64
N ALA A 36 9.56 -10.25 16.84
CA ALA A 36 10.19 -9.28 17.71
C ALA A 36 9.57 -7.92 17.35
N ASP A 37 9.13 -7.16 18.35
CA ASP A 37 8.63 -5.80 18.16
C ASP A 37 9.74 -5.01 17.45
N ILE A 38 9.75 -5.08 16.12
CA ILE A 38 10.59 -4.25 15.28
C ILE A 38 9.95 -2.88 15.38
N VAL A 39 10.30 -2.18 16.45
CA VAL A 39 10.04 -0.75 16.55
C VAL A 39 10.77 -0.18 15.33
N PRO A 40 10.05 0.41 14.34
CA PRO A 40 10.73 1.06 13.23
C PRO A 40 11.78 1.99 13.84
N ASP A 41 12.95 2.07 13.23
CA ASP A 41 13.98 2.99 13.67
C ASP A 41 13.40 4.42 13.56
N ILE A 42 12.84 4.91 14.67
CA ILE A 42 12.15 6.20 14.79
C ILE A 42 13.19 7.31 14.86
N THR A 43 14.25 7.22 14.08
CA THR A 43 15.21 8.34 13.97
C THR A 43 14.56 9.58 13.37
N PHE A 44 13.42 9.44 12.69
CA PHE A 44 12.56 10.54 12.26
C PHE A 44 11.67 11.13 13.36
N PHE A 45 11.47 10.42 14.46
CA PHE A 45 10.69 10.94 15.59
C PHE A 45 11.67 11.36 16.68
N ALA A 46 12.02 12.62 16.70
CA ALA A 46 12.94 13.14 17.72
C ALA A 46 12.41 12.79 19.11
N LYS A 47 13.19 12.01 19.87
CA LYS A 47 12.90 11.65 21.27
C LYS A 47 13.08 12.87 22.15
N GLY A 48 12.10 13.77 22.16
CA GLY A 48 12.07 14.91 23.08
C GLY A 48 10.90 14.80 24.04
N ASN A 49 11.06 15.27 25.25
CA ASN A 49 10.00 15.36 26.27
C ASN A 49 9.27 16.70 26.23
N GLY A 50 9.57 17.55 25.25
CA GLY A 50 8.97 18.87 25.09
C GLY A 50 7.45 18.80 24.78
N ALA A 51 6.75 19.88 25.18
CA ALA A 51 5.34 20.06 24.87
C ALA A 51 5.16 20.55 23.42
N PRO A 52 4.08 20.16 22.72
CA PRO A 52 3.75 20.71 21.40
C PRO A 52 3.55 22.24 21.47
N VAL A 53 4.18 23.00 20.57
CA VAL A 53 4.06 24.45 20.46
C VAL A 53 3.46 24.91 19.14
N ASP A 54 3.63 24.13 18.06
CA ASP A 54 3.10 24.48 16.75
C ASP A 54 2.90 23.23 15.88
N THR A 55 2.08 23.37 14.83
CA THR A 55 1.81 22.28 13.89
C THR A 55 1.83 22.83 12.46
N LEU A 56 2.66 22.24 11.60
CA LEU A 56 2.86 22.64 10.21
C LEU A 56 2.40 21.55 9.26
N ASP A 57 1.62 21.92 8.25
CA ASP A 57 1.24 21.00 7.20
C ASP A 57 2.42 20.67 6.28
N VAL A 58 2.50 19.41 5.85
CA VAL A 58 3.52 18.92 4.92
C VAL A 58 2.85 18.57 3.59
N GLY A 59 3.35 19.14 2.51
CA GLY A 59 2.88 18.84 1.15
C GLY A 59 1.40 19.13 0.95
N ASP A 60 0.60 18.09 0.74
CA ASP A 60 -0.86 18.18 0.53
C ASP A 60 -1.67 18.25 1.84
N GLY A 61 -1.03 18.50 2.97
CA GLY A 61 -1.66 18.64 4.27
C GLY A 61 -2.10 17.32 4.93
N ARG A 62 -1.87 16.17 4.30
CA ARG A 62 -2.23 14.84 4.87
C ARG A 62 -1.30 14.39 5.98
N VAL A 63 -0.13 15.00 6.05
CA VAL A 63 0.88 14.78 7.09
C VAL A 63 1.19 16.12 7.73
N GLN A 64 1.38 16.12 9.03
CA GLN A 64 1.73 17.31 9.81
C GLN A 64 3.01 17.06 10.58
N ILE A 65 3.82 18.12 10.73
CA ILE A 65 4.95 18.16 11.64
C ILE A 65 4.49 18.91 12.90
N VAL A 66 4.57 18.26 14.05
CA VAL A 66 4.35 18.89 15.35
C VAL A 66 5.69 19.31 15.92
N LEU A 67 5.87 20.61 16.09
CA LEU A 67 7.04 21.21 16.73
C LEU A 67 6.86 21.22 18.25
N LYS A 68 7.96 21.03 19.01
CA LYS A 68 7.98 21.04 20.46
C LYS A 68 8.87 22.19 21.00
N ASP A 69 8.65 22.55 22.22
CA ASP A 69 9.39 23.61 22.92
C ASP A 69 10.88 23.28 23.18
N ASP A 70 11.25 21.99 23.07
CA ASP A 70 12.63 21.53 23.16
C ASP A 70 13.35 21.48 21.80
N ASN A 71 12.80 22.12 20.75
CA ASN A 71 13.28 22.12 19.38
C ASN A 71 13.27 20.74 18.73
N THR A 72 12.58 19.76 19.28
CA THR A 72 12.33 18.49 18.64
C THR A 72 11.00 18.53 17.88
N TRP A 73 10.77 17.56 17.02
CA TRP A 73 9.54 17.46 16.21
C TRP A 73 9.17 16.01 15.96
N TYR A 74 7.92 15.80 15.58
CA TYR A 74 7.46 14.48 15.13
C TYR A 74 6.39 14.63 14.06
N LEU A 75 6.21 13.56 13.26
CA LEU A 75 5.18 13.48 12.24
C LEU A 75 3.92 12.87 12.81
N ILE A 76 2.76 13.39 12.38
CA ILE A 76 1.45 12.79 12.60
C ILE A 76 0.65 12.78 11.30
N LYS A 77 -0.27 11.83 11.18
CA LYS A 77 -1.32 11.87 10.16
C LYS A 77 -2.28 13.01 10.49
N ASN A 78 -2.63 13.81 9.51
CA ASN A 78 -3.69 14.81 9.67
C ASN A 78 -5.06 14.12 9.63
N VAL A 79 -5.54 13.74 10.81
CA VAL A 79 -6.80 13.00 10.95
C VAL A 79 -7.99 13.81 10.44
N SER A 80 -7.95 15.14 10.49
CA SER A 80 -9.03 15.99 9.98
C SER A 80 -9.20 15.89 8.47
N MET A 81 -8.11 15.65 7.74
CA MET A 81 -8.14 15.42 6.28
C MET A 81 -8.55 13.98 5.92
N LEU A 82 -8.52 13.07 6.90
CA LEU A 82 -8.84 11.65 6.74
C LEU A 82 -10.19 11.31 7.38
N ALA A 83 -10.67 12.16 8.29
CA ALA A 83 -11.79 11.90 9.20
C ALA A 83 -13.15 12.26 8.62
N ASP A 84 -13.27 12.56 7.34
CA ASP A 84 -14.58 12.48 6.75
C ASP A 84 -15.05 11.03 6.86
N ASP A 85 -16.23 10.85 7.42
CA ASP A 85 -16.96 9.57 7.50
C ASP A 85 -16.93 8.75 6.20
N ASP A 86 -16.45 9.37 5.15
CA ASP A 86 -16.35 8.85 3.80
C ASP A 86 -15.26 7.78 3.62
N LEU A 87 -14.15 7.81 4.36
CA LEU A 87 -13.07 6.83 4.16
C LEU A 87 -13.55 5.39 4.38
N PHE A 88 -14.37 5.16 5.41
CA PHE A 88 -14.89 3.84 5.75
C PHE A 88 -16.35 3.63 5.32
N THR A 89 -16.92 4.55 4.55
CA THR A 89 -18.29 4.48 4.01
C THR A 89 -18.31 4.54 2.49
N GLN A 90 -17.57 5.46 1.86
CA GLN A 90 -17.50 5.56 0.40
C GLN A 90 -16.82 4.33 -0.21
N ASN A 91 -17.46 3.78 -1.25
CA ASN A 91 -16.99 2.55 -1.89
C ASN A 91 -16.74 1.39 -0.91
N TRP A 92 -17.48 1.37 0.21
CA TRP A 92 -17.43 0.26 1.15
C TRP A 92 -18.32 -0.88 0.64
N ARG A 93 -17.70 -1.88 0.02
CA ARG A 93 -18.37 -3.07 -0.49
C ARG A 93 -17.69 -4.32 0.04
N GLU A 94 -18.38 -5.03 0.92
CA GLU A 94 -17.84 -6.17 1.68
C GLU A 94 -17.66 -7.44 0.83
N HIS A 95 -18.33 -7.51 -0.34
CA HIS A 95 -18.31 -8.68 -1.23
C HIS A 95 -17.59 -8.41 -2.56
N VAL A 96 -16.89 -7.30 -2.70
CA VAL A 96 -16.20 -6.92 -3.94
C VAL A 96 -14.75 -6.59 -3.64
N VAL A 97 -13.83 -7.37 -4.20
CA VAL A 97 -12.39 -7.17 -3.99
C VAL A 97 -11.91 -5.78 -4.44
N ASN A 98 -12.41 -5.28 -5.57
CA ASN A 98 -12.14 -3.91 -6.01
C ASN A 98 -13.45 -3.12 -6.16
N PRO A 99 -13.83 -2.31 -5.17
CA PRO A 99 -15.06 -1.53 -5.23
C PRO A 99 -14.96 -0.29 -6.14
N TYR A 100 -13.77 0.03 -6.63
CA TYR A 100 -13.48 1.19 -7.48
C TYR A 100 -13.46 0.84 -8.97
N VAL A 101 -14.08 -0.28 -9.38
CA VAL A 101 -14.16 -0.66 -10.80
C VAL A 101 -14.86 0.44 -11.59
N GLY A 102 -14.20 0.93 -12.64
CA GLY A 102 -14.69 2.04 -13.45
C GLY A 102 -14.21 3.43 -13.02
N THR A 103 -13.53 3.56 -11.88
CA THR A 103 -12.88 4.81 -11.49
C THR A 103 -11.69 5.07 -12.41
N PRO A 104 -11.70 6.15 -13.20
CA PRO A 104 -10.59 6.47 -14.09
C PRO A 104 -9.32 6.78 -13.29
N LEU A 105 -8.17 6.37 -13.80
CA LEU A 105 -6.89 6.71 -13.17
C LEU A 105 -6.70 8.24 -13.07
N ASP A 106 -7.22 8.99 -14.04
CA ASP A 106 -7.12 10.45 -14.09
C ASP A 106 -7.98 11.18 -13.02
N SER A 107 -8.89 10.47 -12.34
CA SER A 107 -9.63 11.03 -11.20
C SER A 107 -8.81 11.02 -9.90
N ILE A 108 -7.69 10.28 -9.87
CA ILE A 108 -6.78 10.28 -8.74
C ILE A 108 -5.88 11.51 -8.84
N PRO A 109 -5.62 12.24 -7.74
CA PRO A 109 -4.65 13.33 -7.73
C PRO A 109 -3.32 12.92 -8.34
N TYR A 110 -2.60 13.88 -8.93
CA TYR A 110 -1.29 13.61 -9.55
C TYR A 110 -0.33 12.93 -8.58
N ARG A 111 -0.36 13.39 -7.34
CA ARG A 111 0.39 12.83 -6.22
C ARG A 111 -0.47 12.82 -4.96
N VAL A 112 -0.17 11.89 -4.08
CA VAL A 112 -0.79 11.76 -2.77
C VAL A 112 0.30 11.44 -1.76
N THR A 113 0.38 12.23 -0.69
CA THR A 113 1.27 11.93 0.42
C THR A 113 0.58 10.93 1.34
N ILE A 114 1.20 9.78 1.53
CA ILE A 114 0.68 8.68 2.36
C ILE A 114 1.58 8.53 3.58
N CYS A 115 1.07 8.88 4.75
CA CYS A 115 1.70 8.55 6.01
C CYS A 115 1.48 7.07 6.29
N LEU A 116 2.53 6.26 6.18
CA LEU A 116 2.45 4.82 6.46
C LEU A 116 2.45 4.56 7.96
N VAL A 117 3.34 5.22 8.67
CA VAL A 117 3.42 5.20 10.14
C VAL A 117 3.75 6.59 10.67
N ASP A 118 3.26 6.87 11.85
CA ASP A 118 3.49 8.12 12.60
C ASP A 118 3.85 7.82 14.06
N SER A 119 3.80 8.85 14.94
CA SER A 119 4.16 8.70 16.34
C SER A 119 3.26 7.78 17.16
N VAL A 120 2.07 7.44 16.66
CA VAL A 120 1.04 6.66 17.37
C VAL A 120 0.66 5.38 16.64
N SER A 121 1.08 5.20 15.39
CA SER A 121 0.81 4.02 14.59
C SER A 121 2.08 3.26 14.26
N ARG A 122 1.93 1.96 13.98
CA ARG A 122 3.06 1.09 13.67
C ARG A 122 2.81 0.27 12.41
N PHE A 123 3.86 -0.34 11.90
CA PHE A 123 3.81 -1.36 10.87
C PHE A 123 4.25 -2.71 11.45
N VAL A 124 3.61 -3.77 11.02
CA VAL A 124 4.07 -5.14 11.24
C VAL A 124 4.09 -5.85 9.89
N CYS A 125 5.21 -6.49 9.54
CA CYS A 125 5.30 -7.25 8.30
C CYS A 125 4.30 -8.42 8.33
N PRO A 126 3.42 -8.53 7.34
CA PRO A 126 2.39 -9.58 7.31
C PRO A 126 2.94 -11.00 7.37
N HIS A 127 4.06 -11.19 6.70
CA HIS A 127 4.91 -12.36 6.71
C HIS A 127 6.28 -11.98 6.17
N GLN A 128 7.32 -12.26 6.94
CA GLN A 128 8.70 -12.00 6.55
C GLN A 128 9.24 -13.12 5.67
N GLY A 129 9.90 -12.75 4.56
CA GLY A 129 10.51 -13.72 3.65
C GLY A 129 10.90 -13.09 2.32
N LYS A 130 11.67 -13.83 1.55
CA LYS A 130 12.12 -13.38 0.23
C LYS A 130 10.98 -13.42 -0.79
N VAL A 131 10.69 -12.31 -1.45
CA VAL A 131 9.73 -12.25 -2.56
C VAL A 131 10.23 -13.12 -3.72
N PHE A 132 9.48 -14.19 -4.03
CA PHE A 132 9.83 -15.06 -5.17
C PHE A 132 9.10 -14.68 -6.46
N SER A 133 8.01 -13.92 -6.34
CA SER A 133 7.19 -13.51 -7.47
C SER A 133 6.78 -12.05 -7.32
N LYS A 134 7.39 -11.19 -8.14
CA LYS A 134 7.27 -9.74 -8.05
C LYS A 134 5.98 -9.19 -8.68
N PHE A 135 5.60 -7.98 -8.30
CA PHE A 135 4.57 -7.19 -8.95
C PHE A 135 4.87 -6.94 -10.43
N GLY A 136 3.83 -6.76 -11.24
CA GLY A 136 3.93 -6.30 -12.63
C GLY A 136 3.50 -7.31 -13.68
N MET A 137 3.85 -7.05 -14.95
CA MET A 137 3.45 -7.89 -16.09
C MET A 137 4.30 -9.16 -16.20
N ARG A 138 3.64 -10.33 -16.19
CA ARG A 138 4.27 -11.65 -16.31
C ARG A 138 3.55 -12.46 -17.39
N HIS A 139 4.27 -12.90 -18.41
CA HIS A 139 3.70 -13.73 -19.49
C HIS A 139 2.35 -13.22 -20.03
N GLY A 140 2.23 -11.90 -20.24
CA GLY A 140 1.01 -11.27 -20.73
C GLY A 140 -0.12 -11.09 -19.70
N ARG A 141 0.11 -11.45 -18.42
CA ARG A 141 -0.84 -11.26 -17.32
C ARG A 141 -0.26 -10.32 -16.26
N ARG A 142 -1.10 -9.47 -15.71
CA ARG A 142 -0.72 -8.57 -14.62
C ARG A 142 -0.77 -9.34 -13.30
N HIS A 143 0.32 -9.25 -12.52
CA HIS A 143 0.39 -9.60 -11.12
C HIS A 143 0.23 -8.34 -10.28
N THR A 144 -0.80 -8.29 -9.48
CA THR A 144 -1.23 -7.08 -8.76
C THR A 144 -0.65 -6.95 -7.36
N GLY A 145 0.24 -7.88 -6.98
CA GLY A 145 0.91 -7.90 -5.70
C GLY A 145 2.29 -8.53 -5.79
N CYS A 146 2.82 -8.93 -4.67
CA CYS A 146 4.00 -9.78 -4.58
C CYS A 146 3.67 -11.06 -3.82
N ASP A 147 4.44 -12.13 -4.09
CA ASP A 147 4.23 -13.44 -3.48
C ASP A 147 5.43 -13.79 -2.58
N VAL A 148 5.16 -14.08 -1.29
CA VAL A 148 6.15 -14.47 -0.29
C VAL A 148 5.85 -15.91 0.16
N PRO A 149 6.81 -16.86 0.01
CA PRO A 149 6.55 -18.26 0.29
C PRO A 149 6.49 -18.55 1.79
N TYR A 150 5.64 -19.48 2.18
CA TYR A 150 5.53 -19.99 3.54
C TYR A 150 4.93 -21.41 3.55
N PRO A 151 5.10 -22.17 4.65
CA PRO A 151 4.33 -23.39 4.90
C PRO A 151 2.83 -23.08 5.13
N THR A 152 1.95 -23.99 4.74
CA THR A 152 0.52 -23.89 5.09
C THR A 152 0.35 -23.84 6.61
N GLY A 153 -0.52 -22.96 7.10
CA GLY A 153 -0.75 -22.76 8.52
C GLY A 153 0.11 -21.67 9.16
N THR A 154 1.05 -21.07 8.42
CA THR A 154 1.85 -19.93 8.90
C THR A 154 0.93 -18.76 9.27
N PRO A 155 1.10 -18.13 10.45
CA PRO A 155 0.36 -16.94 10.83
C PRO A 155 0.56 -15.79 9.84
N VAL A 156 -0.53 -15.07 9.53
CA VAL A 156 -0.54 -13.87 8.71
C VAL A 156 -1.08 -12.71 9.53
N TYR A 157 -0.31 -11.63 9.60
CA TYR A 157 -0.59 -10.49 10.44
C TYR A 157 -1.06 -9.29 9.64
N CYS A 158 -1.87 -8.42 10.25
CA CYS A 158 -2.27 -7.15 9.65
C CYS A 158 -1.08 -6.20 9.57
N ALA A 159 -0.89 -5.57 8.41
CA ALA A 159 0.27 -4.70 8.17
C ALA A 159 0.18 -3.36 8.90
N PHE A 160 -1.00 -2.74 8.93
CA PHE A 160 -1.26 -1.42 9.49
C PHE A 160 -2.61 -1.43 10.22
N ASP A 161 -2.84 -0.44 11.08
CA ASP A 161 -4.15 -0.23 11.69
C ASP A 161 -5.22 0.05 10.63
N GLY A 162 -6.43 -0.49 10.81
CA GLY A 162 -7.50 -0.28 9.85
C GLY A 162 -8.77 -1.08 10.15
N ARG A 163 -9.66 -1.10 9.17
CA ARG A 163 -10.93 -1.81 9.25
C ARG A 163 -11.02 -2.87 8.14
N VAL A 164 -11.37 -4.08 8.50
CA VAL A 164 -11.58 -5.19 7.56
C VAL A 164 -12.74 -4.84 6.64
N ARG A 165 -12.49 -4.71 5.35
CA ARG A 165 -13.52 -4.42 4.36
C ARG A 165 -14.09 -5.69 3.74
N LEU A 166 -13.25 -6.71 3.56
CA LEU A 166 -13.64 -7.99 2.96
C LEU A 166 -12.91 -9.13 3.65
N ALA A 167 -13.62 -10.19 3.96
CA ALA A 167 -13.06 -11.47 4.40
C ALA A 167 -13.93 -12.60 3.83
N GLU A 168 -13.58 -13.08 2.61
CA GLU A 168 -14.37 -14.13 1.94
C GLU A 168 -13.55 -14.90 0.91
N ARG A 169 -14.16 -15.94 0.32
CA ARG A 169 -13.57 -16.71 -0.76
C ARG A 169 -13.78 -16.05 -2.12
N HIS A 170 -12.71 -15.73 -2.80
CA HIS A 170 -12.72 -15.19 -4.17
C HIS A 170 -12.10 -16.18 -5.17
N LYS A 171 -12.66 -16.25 -6.39
CA LYS A 171 -12.23 -17.22 -7.42
C LYS A 171 -10.72 -17.20 -7.74
N GLY A 172 -10.09 -16.02 -7.75
CA GLY A 172 -8.65 -15.84 -8.02
C GLY A 172 -7.81 -15.94 -6.75
N TYR A 173 -8.12 -15.13 -5.76
CA TYR A 173 -7.35 -14.96 -4.52
C TYR A 173 -7.55 -16.08 -3.48
N GLY A 174 -8.51 -17.00 -3.69
CA GLY A 174 -8.85 -18.01 -2.69
C GLY A 174 -9.54 -17.38 -1.47
N LEU A 175 -9.25 -17.85 -0.28
CA LEU A 175 -9.61 -17.13 0.93
C LEU A 175 -8.75 -15.88 1.02
N CYS A 176 -9.40 -14.72 1.08
CA CYS A 176 -8.68 -13.46 1.09
C CYS A 176 -9.33 -12.44 2.02
N ILE A 177 -8.49 -11.57 2.55
CA ILE A 177 -8.86 -10.45 3.42
C ILE A 177 -8.42 -9.17 2.74
N VAL A 178 -9.26 -8.14 2.79
CA VAL A 178 -8.89 -6.77 2.42
C VAL A 178 -9.11 -5.89 3.63
N VAL A 179 -8.08 -5.16 4.04
CA VAL A 179 -8.13 -4.18 5.11
C VAL A 179 -7.98 -2.79 4.50
N ARG A 180 -8.87 -1.88 4.83
CA ARG A 180 -8.73 -0.46 4.52
C ARG A 180 -8.12 0.26 5.72
N HIS A 181 -7.10 1.06 5.47
CA HIS A 181 -6.31 1.74 6.48
C HIS A 181 -6.67 3.23 6.55
N GLU A 182 -6.41 3.84 7.69
CA GLU A 182 -6.71 5.27 7.93
C GLU A 182 -5.99 6.22 6.97
N ASN A 183 -4.88 5.78 6.35
CA ASN A 183 -4.16 6.57 5.33
C ASN A 183 -4.72 6.42 3.91
N GLY A 184 -5.87 5.77 3.75
CA GLY A 184 -6.53 5.55 2.46
C GLY A 184 -5.99 4.38 1.63
N LEU A 185 -4.96 3.67 2.10
CA LEU A 185 -4.51 2.44 1.48
C LEU A 185 -5.48 1.28 1.75
N GLU A 186 -5.49 0.32 0.83
CA GLU A 186 -6.00 -1.02 1.10
C GLU A 186 -4.87 -2.03 0.94
N THR A 187 -4.76 -2.96 1.89
CA THR A 187 -3.93 -4.15 1.76
C THR A 187 -4.80 -5.38 1.53
N LEU A 188 -4.32 -6.28 0.67
CA LEU A 188 -4.98 -7.55 0.38
C LEU A 188 -4.04 -8.71 0.75
N TYR A 189 -4.60 -9.68 1.45
CA TYR A 189 -3.93 -10.91 1.89
C TYR A 189 -4.65 -12.09 1.24
N GLY A 190 -4.00 -12.74 0.28
CA GLY A 190 -4.60 -13.80 -0.53
C GLY A 190 -4.04 -15.19 -0.25
N HIS A 191 -4.70 -16.20 -0.80
CA HIS A 191 -4.37 -17.63 -0.77
C HIS A 191 -4.38 -18.25 0.63
N LEU A 192 -5.09 -17.63 1.57
CA LEU A 192 -5.18 -18.08 2.97
C LEU A 192 -5.84 -19.46 3.07
N SER A 193 -5.51 -20.21 4.13
CA SER A 193 -6.21 -21.44 4.54
C SER A 193 -7.33 -21.18 5.52
N ARG A 194 -7.22 -20.11 6.32
CA ARG A 194 -8.20 -19.68 7.32
C ARG A 194 -8.21 -18.14 7.42
N MET A 195 -9.37 -17.59 7.70
CA MET A 195 -9.56 -16.19 8.03
C MET A 195 -10.07 -16.10 9.46
N ASP A 196 -9.47 -15.23 10.28
CA ASP A 196 -9.78 -15.09 11.71
C ASP A 196 -10.46 -13.75 12.03
N VAL A 197 -10.86 -13.01 11.00
CA VAL A 197 -11.52 -11.69 11.07
C VAL A 197 -12.76 -11.65 10.17
N ILE A 198 -13.65 -10.71 10.47
CA ILE A 198 -14.91 -10.50 9.74
C ILE A 198 -14.97 -9.07 9.17
N PRO A 199 -15.75 -8.82 8.08
CA PRO A 199 -15.99 -7.49 7.58
C PRO A 199 -16.53 -6.55 8.67
N GLY A 200 -16.07 -5.31 8.65
CA GLY A 200 -16.41 -4.30 9.66
C GLY A 200 -15.56 -4.30 10.92
N GLN A 201 -14.79 -5.35 11.18
CA GLN A 201 -13.91 -5.46 12.36
C GLN A 201 -12.73 -4.49 12.23
N TRP A 202 -12.44 -3.78 13.32
CA TRP A 202 -11.19 -3.03 13.49
C TRP A 202 -10.05 -3.98 13.83
N VAL A 203 -8.89 -3.76 13.23
CA VAL A 203 -7.65 -4.53 13.44
C VAL A 203 -6.47 -3.58 13.56
N HIS A 204 -5.53 -3.96 14.41
CA HIS A 204 -4.27 -3.23 14.59
C HIS A 204 -3.13 -3.92 13.83
N ALA A 205 -2.09 -3.15 13.54
CA ALA A 205 -0.85 -3.71 13.00
C ALA A 205 -0.32 -4.80 13.94
N GLY A 206 -0.08 -6.00 13.39
CA GLY A 206 0.34 -7.17 14.16
C GLY A 206 -0.79 -8.07 14.69
N ASP A 207 -2.05 -7.70 14.52
CA ASP A 207 -3.14 -8.62 14.82
C ASP A 207 -3.11 -9.81 13.88
N LEU A 208 -3.30 -11.01 14.43
CA LEU A 208 -3.45 -12.23 13.64
C LEU A 208 -4.79 -12.16 12.88
N ILE A 209 -4.72 -12.10 11.55
CA ILE A 209 -5.90 -12.00 10.71
C ILE A 209 -6.26 -13.32 10.01
N GLY A 210 -5.34 -14.27 9.97
CA GLY A 210 -5.59 -15.58 9.36
C GLY A 210 -4.35 -16.44 9.27
N LEU A 211 -4.49 -17.58 8.62
CA LEU A 211 -3.40 -18.53 8.39
C LEU A 211 -3.12 -18.68 6.90
N GLY A 212 -1.86 -18.78 6.57
CA GLY A 212 -1.35 -19.01 5.24
C GLY A 212 -1.79 -20.33 4.62
N GLY A 213 -1.93 -20.35 3.32
CA GLY A 213 -2.38 -21.52 2.57
C GLY A 213 -2.01 -21.48 1.10
N SER A 214 -2.79 -22.19 0.28
CA SER A 214 -2.65 -22.27 -1.16
C SER A 214 -4.03 -22.34 -1.85
N THR A 215 -5.00 -21.57 -1.34
CA THR A 215 -6.37 -21.59 -1.89
C THR A 215 -6.49 -20.67 -3.11
N GLY A 216 -7.50 -20.89 -3.95
CA GLY A 216 -7.72 -20.12 -5.17
C GLY A 216 -6.77 -20.51 -6.31
N ARG A 217 -6.26 -19.52 -7.04
CA ARG A 217 -5.30 -19.72 -8.13
C ARG A 217 -3.87 -19.64 -7.61
N SER A 218 -3.45 -20.66 -6.92
CA SER A 218 -2.10 -20.77 -6.33
C SER A 218 -1.46 -22.09 -6.77
N SER A 219 -0.16 -22.09 -7.02
CA SER A 219 0.63 -23.27 -7.36
C SER A 219 1.33 -23.91 -6.15
N GLY A 220 1.28 -23.29 -5.00
CA GLY A 220 1.90 -23.74 -3.76
C GLY A 220 1.67 -22.73 -2.64
N PRO A 221 1.98 -23.08 -1.38
CA PRO A 221 1.71 -22.20 -0.24
C PRO A 221 2.55 -20.90 -0.31
N HIS A 222 1.88 -19.75 -0.33
CA HIS A 222 2.49 -18.43 -0.29
C HIS A 222 1.47 -17.36 0.11
N LEU A 223 1.95 -16.27 0.67
CA LEU A 223 1.18 -15.05 0.84
C LEU A 223 1.20 -14.29 -0.47
N HIS A 224 0.03 -14.05 -1.06
CA HIS A 224 -0.14 -13.03 -2.07
C HIS A 224 -0.53 -11.71 -1.37
N PHE A 225 0.35 -10.72 -1.43
CA PHE A 225 0.14 -9.44 -0.76
C PHE A 225 0.05 -8.31 -1.77
N GLU A 226 -0.97 -7.46 -1.62
CA GLU A 226 -1.14 -6.28 -2.46
C GLU A 226 -1.26 -5.01 -1.63
N THR A 227 -0.79 -3.91 -2.20
CA THR A 227 -1.04 -2.54 -1.78
C THR A 227 -1.85 -1.82 -2.85
N ARG A 228 -2.91 -1.14 -2.44
CA ARG A 228 -3.84 -0.46 -3.34
C ARG A 228 -4.18 0.93 -2.83
N TYR A 229 -4.36 1.85 -3.77
CA TYR A 229 -4.94 3.16 -3.52
C TYR A 229 -6.08 3.40 -4.50
N CYS A 230 -7.28 3.72 -4.00
CA CYS A 230 -8.50 3.86 -4.81
C CYS A 230 -8.67 2.69 -5.82
N GLY A 231 -8.45 1.45 -5.36
CA GLY A 231 -8.58 0.23 -6.15
C GLY A 231 -7.46 -0.05 -7.16
N HIS A 232 -6.51 0.87 -7.33
CA HIS A 232 -5.35 0.69 -8.19
C HIS A 232 -4.18 0.12 -7.39
N ALA A 233 -3.70 -1.05 -7.81
CA ALA A 233 -2.58 -1.71 -7.16
C ALA A 233 -1.24 -1.10 -7.63
N PHE A 234 -0.30 -0.97 -6.69
CA PHE A 234 1.10 -0.62 -6.92
C PHE A 234 2.01 -1.64 -6.24
N ASP A 235 3.30 -1.60 -6.55
CA ASP A 235 4.26 -2.59 -6.08
C ASP A 235 4.47 -2.50 -4.55
N PRO A 236 4.12 -3.54 -3.78
CA PRO A 236 4.32 -3.53 -2.33
C PRO A 236 5.79 -3.40 -1.91
N GLU A 237 6.73 -3.86 -2.74
CA GLU A 237 8.18 -3.74 -2.46
C GLU A 237 8.67 -2.28 -2.45
N TRP A 238 7.86 -1.31 -2.89
CA TRP A 238 8.20 0.12 -2.79
C TRP A 238 8.11 0.64 -1.35
N ILE A 239 7.24 0.05 -0.55
CA ILE A 239 7.03 0.47 0.83
C ILE A 239 7.48 -0.56 1.85
N VAL A 240 7.51 -1.85 1.50
CA VAL A 240 7.86 -2.95 2.40
C VAL A 240 9.13 -3.66 1.92
N ASP A 241 10.08 -3.84 2.80
CA ASP A 241 11.18 -4.78 2.67
C ASP A 241 10.77 -6.10 3.34
N PHE A 242 10.26 -7.03 2.55
CA PHE A 242 9.78 -8.32 3.08
C PHE A 242 10.90 -9.21 3.59
N GLU A 243 12.11 -9.09 3.05
CA GLU A 243 13.26 -9.91 3.47
C GLU A 243 13.68 -9.55 4.88
N HIS A 244 13.67 -8.26 5.22
CA HIS A 244 14.03 -7.76 6.56
C HIS A 244 12.80 -7.53 7.46
N GLY A 245 11.57 -7.58 6.91
CA GLY A 245 10.33 -7.39 7.66
C GLY A 245 10.08 -5.94 8.10
N VAL A 246 10.61 -4.95 7.40
CA VAL A 246 10.55 -3.53 7.78
C VAL A 246 9.92 -2.66 6.68
N LEU A 247 9.44 -1.48 7.06
CA LEU A 247 9.12 -0.43 6.08
C LEU A 247 10.38 0.19 5.51
N ARG A 248 10.33 0.55 4.23
CA ARG A 248 11.40 1.33 3.58
C ARG A 248 11.32 2.82 3.90
N LYS A 249 10.14 3.32 4.25
CA LYS A 249 9.86 4.74 4.55
C LYS A 249 8.64 4.86 5.45
N ASN A 250 8.60 5.93 6.25
CA ASN A 250 7.44 6.25 7.09
C ASN A 250 6.37 7.04 6.33
N VAL A 251 6.81 7.84 5.35
CA VAL A 251 5.93 8.61 4.47
C VAL A 251 6.26 8.25 3.01
N PHE A 252 5.24 8.00 2.22
CA PHE A 252 5.37 7.62 0.82
C PHE A 252 4.60 8.58 -0.08
N VAL A 253 5.27 9.16 -1.06
CA VAL A 253 4.65 10.00 -2.08
C VAL A 253 4.21 9.12 -3.25
N LEU A 254 2.93 8.79 -3.28
CA LEU A 254 2.33 8.00 -4.35
C LEU A 254 1.97 8.89 -5.53
N LYS A 255 2.67 8.74 -6.66
CA LYS A 255 2.33 9.42 -7.90
C LYS A 255 1.31 8.61 -8.71
N ARG A 256 0.34 9.29 -9.32
CA ARG A 256 -0.65 8.66 -10.20
C ARG A 256 -0.02 7.79 -11.31
N SER A 257 1.15 8.18 -11.81
CA SER A 257 1.89 7.41 -12.81
C SER A 257 2.34 6.03 -12.32
N TYR A 258 2.53 5.86 -11.00
CA TYR A 258 2.92 4.58 -10.39
C TYR A 258 1.78 3.55 -10.44
N LEU A 259 0.55 4.01 -10.42
CA LEU A 259 -0.66 3.19 -10.48
C LEU A 259 -0.93 2.63 -11.89
N SER A 260 -0.20 3.10 -12.89
CA SER A 260 -0.32 2.56 -14.25
C SER A 260 0.13 1.10 -14.31
N PRO A 261 -0.63 0.22 -14.99
CA PRO A 261 -0.25 -1.19 -15.19
C PRO A 261 1.11 -1.38 -15.87
N TYR A 262 1.58 -0.35 -16.53
CA TYR A 262 2.84 -0.33 -17.29
C TYR A 262 3.94 0.47 -16.59
N SER A 263 3.70 0.92 -15.37
CA SER A 263 4.72 1.61 -14.58
C SER A 263 5.91 0.69 -14.37
N ARG A 264 7.09 1.18 -14.69
CA ARG A 264 8.39 0.53 -14.38
C ARG A 264 9.17 1.34 -13.36
N TYR A 265 8.52 2.31 -12.78
CA TYR A 265 9.16 3.16 -11.80
C TYR A 265 9.50 2.34 -10.55
N VAL A 266 10.73 2.49 -10.11
CA VAL A 266 11.20 2.02 -8.80
C VAL A 266 11.53 3.30 -8.03
N PRO A 267 10.87 3.58 -6.90
CA PRO A 267 11.21 4.74 -6.10
C PRO A 267 12.66 4.66 -5.65
N GLU A 268 13.49 5.59 -6.09
CA GLU A 268 14.83 5.78 -5.54
C GLU A 268 14.72 6.69 -4.31
N SER A 269 15.51 6.39 -3.29
CA SER A 269 15.39 6.96 -1.94
C SER A 269 15.64 8.48 -1.86
N ILE A 270 16.22 9.09 -2.88
CA ILE A 270 16.68 10.48 -2.86
C ILE A 270 15.61 11.44 -3.40
N ASP A 271 14.89 11.06 -4.46
CA ASP A 271 13.92 11.96 -5.12
C ASP A 271 12.64 12.18 -4.30
N ASP A 272 12.30 11.25 -3.42
CA ASP A 272 11.05 11.32 -2.65
C ASP A 272 11.12 12.30 -1.47
N GLU A 273 12.32 12.57 -0.91
CA GLU A 273 12.46 13.51 0.21
C GLU A 273 12.27 14.96 -0.24
N GLU A 274 12.86 15.36 -1.37
CA GLU A 274 12.65 16.70 -1.91
C GLU A 274 11.19 16.93 -2.29
N GLU A 275 10.53 15.92 -2.83
CA GLU A 275 9.13 16.00 -3.22
C GLU A 275 8.16 16.07 -2.05
N LEU A 276 8.53 15.55 -0.87
CA LEU A 276 7.70 15.62 0.33
C LEU A 276 7.45 17.09 0.74
N TYR A 277 8.43 17.96 0.52
CA TYR A 277 8.39 19.37 0.92
C TYR A 277 7.92 20.33 -0.17
N MET A 278 7.45 19.84 -1.32
CA MET A 278 6.88 20.70 -2.36
C MET A 278 5.60 21.39 -1.86
N THR A 279 5.51 22.70 -2.10
CA THR A 279 4.29 23.47 -1.84
C THR A 279 3.17 23.12 -2.82
N GLU A 280 1.92 23.44 -2.48
CA GLU A 280 0.78 23.24 -3.40
C GLU A 280 0.97 23.94 -4.75
N GLU A 281 1.59 25.13 -4.76
CA GLU A 281 1.90 25.86 -5.99
C GLU A 281 2.92 25.11 -6.85
N GLN A 282 3.96 24.57 -6.24
CA GLN A 282 4.96 23.75 -6.93
C GLN A 282 4.34 22.46 -7.49
N ILE A 283 3.49 21.81 -6.71
CA ILE A 283 2.75 20.61 -7.13
C ILE A 283 1.88 20.94 -8.34
N LYS A 284 1.11 22.03 -8.28
CA LYS A 284 0.24 22.47 -9.38
C LYS A 284 1.03 22.84 -10.63
N ALA A 285 2.14 23.56 -10.48
CA ALA A 285 3.02 23.90 -11.61
C ALA A 285 3.59 22.63 -12.29
N GLU A 286 3.97 21.63 -11.51
CA GLU A 286 4.46 20.35 -12.02
C GLU A 286 3.35 19.56 -12.73
N GLU A 287 2.13 19.54 -12.17
CA GLU A 287 0.96 18.93 -12.83
C GLU A 287 0.68 19.59 -14.19
N GLU A 288 0.69 20.92 -14.25
CA GLU A 288 0.48 21.66 -15.50
C GLU A 288 1.61 21.38 -16.51
N ARG A 289 2.86 21.29 -16.06
CA ARG A 289 4.00 20.92 -16.89
C ARG A 289 3.80 19.55 -17.52
N ILE A 290 3.45 18.56 -16.69
CA ILE A 290 3.21 17.19 -17.14
C ILE A 290 1.99 17.10 -18.05
N ALA A 291 0.92 17.84 -17.76
CA ALA A 291 -0.25 17.90 -18.62
C ALA A 291 0.10 18.44 -19.99
N LYS A 292 0.91 19.52 -20.07
CA LYS A 292 1.42 20.08 -21.33
C LYS A 292 2.30 19.08 -22.09
N GLU A 293 3.20 18.40 -21.40
CA GLU A 293 4.05 17.36 -22.01
C GLU A 293 3.21 16.21 -22.58
N ARG A 294 2.20 15.74 -21.83
CA ARG A 294 1.28 14.68 -22.29
C ARG A 294 0.46 15.14 -23.50
N ALA A 295 -0.05 16.36 -23.49
CA ALA A 295 -0.79 16.93 -24.62
C ALA A 295 0.09 17.07 -25.88
N ALA A 296 1.39 17.31 -25.69
CA ALA A 296 2.35 17.39 -26.80
C ALA A 296 2.75 16.00 -27.35
N MET A 297 2.48 14.91 -26.63
CA MET A 297 2.79 13.56 -27.08
C MET A 297 1.91 13.13 -28.24
N LYS A 298 2.50 12.71 -29.34
CA LYS A 298 1.78 12.18 -30.48
C LYS A 298 2.00 10.68 -30.62
N TYR A 299 0.91 9.99 -30.90
CA TYR A 299 0.89 8.54 -31.08
C TYR A 299 0.45 8.19 -32.50
N HIS A 300 1.00 7.11 -33.02
CA HIS A 300 0.57 6.50 -34.27
C HIS A 300 0.09 5.07 -34.02
N THR A 301 -1.10 4.74 -34.52
CA THR A 301 -1.59 3.35 -34.51
C THR A 301 -1.13 2.66 -35.80
N ILE A 302 -0.37 1.59 -35.66
CA ILE A 302 0.21 0.84 -36.78
C ILE A 302 -0.89 0.25 -37.64
N ARG A 303 -0.84 0.51 -38.94
CA ARG A 303 -1.74 0.01 -39.97
C ARG A 303 -1.00 -0.91 -40.94
N SER A 304 -1.72 -1.65 -41.76
CA SER A 304 -1.14 -2.46 -42.82
C SER A 304 -0.32 -1.58 -43.79
N GLY A 305 0.90 -2.02 -44.11
CA GLY A 305 1.84 -1.27 -44.94
C GLY A 305 2.71 -0.24 -44.22
N ASP A 306 2.50 -0.02 -42.91
CA ASP A 306 3.34 0.90 -42.15
C ASP A 306 4.75 0.34 -41.94
N THR A 307 5.73 1.21 -42.11
CA THR A 307 7.14 0.97 -41.75
C THR A 307 7.62 2.05 -40.80
N LEU A 308 8.59 1.73 -39.95
CA LEU A 308 9.18 2.74 -39.05
C LEU A 308 9.73 3.95 -39.79
N SER A 309 10.34 3.73 -40.96
CA SER A 309 10.85 4.82 -41.81
C SER A 309 9.71 5.67 -42.41
N GLY A 310 8.63 5.05 -42.82
CA GLY A 310 7.43 5.74 -43.34
C GLY A 310 6.76 6.59 -42.26
N ILE A 311 6.59 6.00 -41.06
CA ILE A 311 6.04 6.68 -39.88
C ILE A 311 6.96 7.84 -39.46
N ALA A 312 8.27 7.64 -39.38
CA ALA A 312 9.23 8.69 -39.04
C ALA A 312 9.12 9.87 -40.00
N ARG A 313 9.05 9.63 -41.32
CA ARG A 313 8.86 10.67 -42.35
C ARG A 313 7.53 11.41 -42.19
N LYS A 314 6.44 10.65 -41.94
CA LYS A 314 5.10 11.25 -41.76
C LYS A 314 5.03 12.20 -40.56
N TYR A 315 5.76 11.96 -39.51
CA TYR A 315 5.72 12.77 -38.28
C TYR A 315 6.92 13.69 -38.12
N GLY A 316 7.78 13.80 -39.14
CA GLY A 316 8.96 14.69 -39.13
C GLY A 316 9.96 14.30 -38.01
N THR A 317 10.16 13.01 -37.80
CA THR A 317 11.05 12.46 -36.78
C THR A 317 12.00 11.41 -37.40
N THR A 318 12.80 10.76 -36.59
CA THR A 318 13.72 9.70 -37.05
C THR A 318 13.32 8.34 -36.45
N VAL A 319 13.68 7.25 -37.13
CA VAL A 319 13.48 5.89 -36.62
C VAL A 319 14.15 5.71 -35.26
N SER A 320 15.35 6.25 -35.08
CA SER A 320 16.08 6.22 -33.82
C SER A 320 15.29 6.88 -32.68
N LYS A 321 14.70 8.07 -32.92
CA LYS A 321 13.85 8.74 -31.93
C LYS A 321 12.59 7.94 -31.62
N ILE A 322 11.92 7.38 -32.64
CA ILE A 322 10.75 6.52 -32.40
C ILE A 322 11.15 5.31 -31.55
N CYS A 323 12.28 4.66 -31.82
CA CYS A 323 12.77 3.53 -31.02
C CYS A 323 13.10 3.96 -29.58
N ALA A 324 13.74 5.11 -29.38
CA ALA A 324 14.04 5.64 -28.04
C ALA A 324 12.77 5.95 -27.22
N LEU A 325 11.71 6.44 -27.89
CA LEU A 325 10.42 6.74 -27.24
C LEU A 325 9.57 5.50 -26.94
N ASN A 326 9.93 4.32 -27.46
CA ASN A 326 9.15 3.09 -27.33
C ASN A 326 10.03 1.93 -26.88
N SER A 327 10.05 1.65 -25.60
CA SER A 327 10.83 0.56 -25.02
C SER A 327 10.56 -0.77 -25.73
N GLY A 328 11.63 -1.48 -26.10
CA GLY A 328 11.57 -2.76 -26.80
C GLY A 328 11.33 -2.65 -28.31
N LEU A 329 11.21 -1.44 -28.88
CA LEU A 329 11.13 -1.23 -30.32
C LEU A 329 12.56 -1.03 -30.89
N LYS A 330 12.95 -1.86 -31.85
CA LYS A 330 14.22 -1.75 -32.58
C LYS A 330 13.95 -1.40 -34.04
N PRO A 331 14.92 -0.86 -34.80
CA PRO A 331 14.72 -0.56 -36.23
C PRO A 331 14.28 -1.77 -37.06
N THR A 332 14.65 -2.96 -36.63
CA THR A 332 14.33 -4.25 -37.27
C THR A 332 13.08 -4.93 -36.71
N THR A 333 12.38 -4.31 -35.73
CA THR A 333 11.19 -4.90 -35.13
C THR A 333 10.04 -4.97 -36.12
N VAL A 334 9.43 -6.14 -36.28
CA VAL A 334 8.20 -6.30 -37.06
C VAL A 334 7.06 -5.57 -36.33
N LEU A 335 6.38 -4.68 -37.04
CA LEU A 335 5.32 -3.87 -36.48
C LEU A 335 4.01 -4.66 -36.40
N SER A 336 3.47 -4.78 -35.19
CA SER A 336 2.17 -5.45 -35.01
C SER A 336 1.03 -4.49 -35.32
N LEU A 337 0.08 -4.92 -36.14
CA LEU A 337 -1.13 -4.15 -36.49
C LEU A 337 -1.91 -3.76 -35.23
N GLY A 338 -2.41 -2.53 -35.19
CA GLY A 338 -3.17 -1.99 -34.08
C GLY A 338 -2.33 -1.51 -32.88
N ARG A 339 -1.02 -1.82 -32.85
CA ARG A 339 -0.13 -1.30 -31.78
C ARG A 339 0.00 0.21 -31.90
N LYS A 340 -0.17 0.93 -30.76
CA LYS A 340 0.14 2.37 -30.67
C LYS A 340 1.62 2.55 -30.34
N ILE A 341 2.31 3.37 -31.10
CA ILE A 341 3.69 3.78 -30.83
C ILE A 341 3.76 5.31 -30.68
N ARG A 342 4.57 5.76 -29.73
CA ARG A 342 4.83 7.20 -29.54
C ARG A 342 5.78 7.68 -30.65
N VAL A 343 5.41 8.78 -31.32
CA VAL A 343 6.18 9.32 -32.46
C VAL A 343 6.75 10.73 -32.19
N LYS A 344 6.24 11.37 -31.11
CA LYS A 344 6.73 12.68 -30.64
C LYS A 344 6.51 12.84 -29.16
#